data_8fb69a1d977a06ff3e57b7ed07525b70
#
_entry.id   8fb69a1d977a06ff3e57b7ed07525b70
#
_cell.length_a   1.000
_cell.length_b   1.000
_cell.length_c   1.000
_cell.angle_alpha   90.00
_cell.angle_beta   90.00
_cell.angle_gamma   90.00
#
_symmetry.space_group_name_H-M   'P 1'
#
loop_
_entity.id
_entity.type
_entity.pdbx_description
1 polymer ?
#
loop_
_entity_poly.entity_id
_entity_poly.type
_entity_poly.pdbx_seq_one_letter_code
_entity_poly.pdbx_strand_id
1 'polypeptide(L)'
;MPEHGQPVPLRVYRTDDLLVLAAPMPGLEPADIRVSITGDRVTIHGEERGPHQRERDLVLAEWAIGPYHREVTLPQAVNGALTNATYGNGVLVLSMPKAEGGRPATNAEVRLEVIAATRGARVGHTGRNIRPTTTTEHRRAQRQAAGGGRDTAGRGR
;
A
#
# COMPACT_ATOMS: atom_id res chain seq x y z
N MET A 1 27.73 7.64 7.57
CA MET A 1 26.69 6.63 7.27
C MET A 1 25.52 6.89 8.20
N PRO A 2 24.36 7.23 7.71
CA PRO A 2 23.20 7.32 8.58
C PRO A 2 22.87 5.90 9.08
N GLU A 3 22.84 5.72 10.37
CA GLU A 3 22.53 4.44 11.02
C GLU A 3 21.11 3.93 10.73
N HIS A 4 20.28 4.70 10.04
CA HIS A 4 18.84 4.46 9.90
C HIS A 4 18.35 4.28 8.45
N GLY A 5 19.25 4.09 7.49
CA GLY A 5 18.87 3.92 6.09
C GLY A 5 18.63 5.26 5.37
N GLN A 6 18.39 5.16 4.06
CA GLN A 6 18.13 6.35 3.25
C GLN A 6 16.71 6.90 3.50
N PRO A 7 16.55 8.23 3.52
CA PRO A 7 15.25 8.84 3.68
C PRO A 7 14.37 8.58 2.45
N VAL A 8 13.08 8.37 2.70
CA VAL A 8 12.08 8.11 1.67
C VAL A 8 11.22 9.36 1.49
N PRO A 9 11.10 9.91 0.27
CA PRO A 9 10.18 11.00 0.02
C PRO A 9 8.74 10.51 0.17
N LEU A 10 7.87 11.38 0.67
CA LEU A 10 6.48 11.05 0.93
C LEU A 10 5.53 11.96 0.16
N ARG A 11 4.37 11.40 -0.19
CA ARG A 11 3.19 12.17 -0.59
C ARG A 11 2.05 11.81 0.35
N VAL A 12 1.44 12.82 0.93
CA VAL A 12 0.30 12.63 1.84
C VAL A 12 -0.89 13.40 1.28
N TYR A 13 -2.01 12.70 1.13
CA TYR A 13 -3.28 13.26 0.67
C TYR A 13 -4.27 13.25 1.82
N ARG A 14 -5.21 14.16 1.75
CA ARG A 14 -6.35 14.21 2.67
C ARG A 14 -7.65 14.11 1.89
N THR A 15 -8.52 13.22 2.35
CA THR A 15 -9.94 13.18 1.98
C THR A 15 -10.78 13.55 3.20
N ASP A 16 -12.10 13.49 3.08
CA ASP A 16 -12.98 13.76 4.23
C ASP A 16 -12.76 12.75 5.36
N ASP A 17 -12.52 11.48 5.02
CA ASP A 17 -12.44 10.38 5.98
C ASP A 17 -11.04 9.80 6.17
N LEU A 18 -10.14 10.02 5.23
CA LEU A 18 -8.84 9.35 5.18
C LEU A 18 -7.67 10.31 5.07
N LEU A 19 -6.53 9.88 5.61
CA LEU A 19 -5.22 10.28 5.14
C LEU A 19 -4.62 9.14 4.32
N VAL A 20 -4.06 9.46 3.17
CA VAL A 20 -3.40 8.50 2.28
C VAL A 20 -1.94 8.91 2.12
N LEU A 21 -1.04 8.01 2.43
CA LEU A 21 0.40 8.21 2.31
C LEU A 21 0.96 7.31 1.23
N ALA A 22 1.75 7.86 0.32
CA ALA A 22 2.51 7.11 -0.68
C ALA A 22 4.01 7.32 -0.48
N ALA A 23 4.75 6.22 -0.49
CA ALA A 23 6.19 6.19 -0.28
C ALA A 23 6.87 5.31 -1.34
N PRO A 24 7.70 5.87 -2.24
CA PRO A 24 8.46 5.08 -3.18
C PRO A 24 9.59 4.34 -2.47
N MET A 25 9.57 3.02 -2.55
CA MET A 25 10.55 2.12 -1.95
C MET A 25 10.84 0.97 -2.91
N PRO A 26 11.42 1.24 -4.10
CA PRO A 26 11.56 0.22 -5.13
C PRO A 26 12.54 -0.88 -4.72
N GLY A 27 12.34 -2.07 -5.28
CA GLY A 27 13.25 -3.20 -5.14
C GLY A 27 12.98 -4.13 -3.97
N LEU A 28 11.88 -3.93 -3.24
CA LEU A 28 11.48 -4.74 -2.09
C LEU A 28 10.30 -5.65 -2.41
N GLU A 29 10.01 -6.53 -1.49
CA GLU A 29 8.77 -7.28 -1.41
C GLU A 29 7.95 -6.82 -0.19
N PRO A 30 6.65 -7.07 -0.14
CA PRO A 30 5.82 -6.68 1.00
C PRO A 30 6.36 -7.14 2.34
N ALA A 31 6.94 -8.34 2.41
CA ALA A 31 7.51 -8.90 3.63
C ALA A 31 8.76 -8.16 4.15
N ASP A 32 9.40 -7.34 3.31
CA ASP A 32 10.58 -6.57 3.67
C ASP A 32 10.23 -5.23 4.31
N ILE A 33 8.96 -4.85 4.28
CA ILE A 33 8.49 -3.55 4.71
C ILE A 33 7.79 -3.67 6.06
N ARG A 34 8.21 -2.85 7.00
CA ARG A 34 7.59 -2.71 8.33
C ARG A 34 7.00 -1.33 8.46
N VAL A 35 5.75 -1.29 8.87
CA VAL A 35 5.04 -0.05 9.13
C VAL A 35 4.43 -0.10 10.51
N SER A 36 4.61 0.95 11.28
CA SER A 36 3.93 1.11 12.56
C SER A 36 3.30 2.49 12.68
N ILE A 37 2.20 2.56 13.39
CA ILE A 37 1.46 3.80 13.66
C ILE A 37 1.23 3.92 15.15
N THR A 38 1.58 5.08 15.68
CA THR A 38 1.30 5.46 17.08
C THR A 38 0.65 6.85 17.06
N GLY A 39 -0.66 6.89 17.22
CA GLY A 39 -1.41 8.15 17.17
C GLY A 39 -1.34 8.84 15.81
N ASP A 40 -0.57 9.89 15.71
CA ASP A 40 -0.31 10.66 14.49
C ASP A 40 1.08 10.39 13.88
N ARG A 41 1.86 9.50 14.50
CA ARG A 41 3.22 9.18 14.06
C ARG A 41 3.23 7.88 13.25
N VAL A 42 3.80 7.96 12.06
CA VAL A 42 4.02 6.80 11.18
C VAL A 42 5.51 6.54 11.06
N THR A 43 5.93 5.29 11.27
CA THR A 43 7.29 4.85 11.06
C THR A 43 7.31 3.78 9.98
N ILE A 44 8.16 3.97 8.98
CA ILE A 44 8.31 3.08 7.83
C ILE A 44 9.75 2.63 7.77
N HIS A 45 9.94 1.34 7.65
CA HIS A 45 11.24 0.73 7.46
C HIS A 45 11.18 -0.31 6.34
N GLY A 46 12.13 -0.25 5.42
CA GLY A 46 12.31 -1.25 4.37
C GLY A 46 13.69 -1.86 4.45
N GLU A 47 13.75 -3.18 4.54
CA GLU A 47 15.00 -3.92 4.59
C GLU A 47 15.61 -4.05 3.20
N GLU A 48 16.93 -4.06 3.15
CA GLU A 48 17.66 -4.36 1.94
C GLU A 48 17.53 -5.86 1.61
N ARG A 49 17.19 -6.16 0.38
CA ARG A 49 17.11 -7.53 -0.11
C ARG A 49 17.86 -7.67 -1.44
N GLY A 50 18.61 -8.73 -1.58
CA GLY A 50 19.24 -9.13 -2.83
C GLY A 50 20.76 -9.21 -2.81
N PRO A 51 21.36 -9.69 -3.89
CA PRO A 51 22.81 -9.75 -3.99
C PRO A 51 23.37 -8.34 -4.01
N HIS A 52 24.25 -8.06 -3.06
CA HIS A 52 25.01 -6.82 -3.05
C HIS A 52 25.91 -6.78 -4.29
N GLN A 53 25.64 -5.85 -5.19
CA GLN A 53 26.63 -5.50 -6.19
C GLN A 53 27.86 -4.98 -5.47
N ARG A 54 29.02 -5.52 -5.80
CA ARG A 54 30.25 -5.06 -5.20
C ARG A 54 30.44 -3.58 -5.52
N GLU A 55 30.68 -2.77 -4.51
CA GLU A 55 30.84 -1.31 -4.68
C GLU A 55 31.85 -0.94 -5.77
N ARG A 56 32.90 -1.74 -5.95
CA ARG A 56 33.92 -1.55 -6.98
C ARG A 56 33.41 -1.64 -8.41
N ASP A 57 32.25 -2.24 -8.64
CA ASP A 57 31.66 -2.42 -9.95
C ASP A 57 30.64 -1.31 -10.27
N LEU A 58 30.35 -0.44 -9.30
CA LEU A 58 29.47 0.71 -9.47
C LEU A 58 30.21 1.84 -10.22
N VAL A 59 29.59 2.32 -11.27
CA VAL A 59 30.07 3.47 -12.05
C VAL A 59 29.39 4.75 -11.62
N LEU A 60 28.10 4.67 -11.30
CA LEU A 60 27.28 5.77 -10.79
C LEU A 60 26.22 5.20 -9.86
N ALA A 61 26.06 5.80 -8.68
CA ALA A 61 25.02 5.46 -7.74
C ALA A 61 24.44 6.75 -7.13
N GLU A 62 23.23 7.06 -7.49
CA GLU A 62 22.48 8.21 -6.94
C GLU A 62 21.45 7.77 -5.89
N TRP A 63 21.17 6.49 -5.81
CA TRP A 63 20.32 5.88 -4.80
C TRP A 63 20.69 4.39 -4.59
N ALA A 64 20.17 3.81 -3.52
CA ALA A 64 20.37 2.40 -3.22
C ALA A 64 19.03 1.69 -2.99
N ILE A 65 18.99 0.37 -3.23
CA ILE A 65 17.84 -0.47 -2.89
C ILE A 65 17.89 -0.79 -1.40
N GLY A 66 17.23 0.03 -0.59
CA GLY A 66 17.27 -0.13 0.86
C GLY A 66 18.67 0.05 1.50
N PRO A 67 18.75 -0.04 2.82
CA PRO A 67 17.60 0.03 3.69
C PRO A 67 16.90 1.40 3.61
N TYR A 68 15.57 1.39 3.69
CA TYR A 68 14.75 2.60 3.71
C TYR A 68 14.29 2.88 5.12
N HIS A 69 14.23 4.16 5.49
CA HIS A 69 13.66 4.58 6.76
C HIS A 69 12.97 5.94 6.64
N ARG A 70 11.79 6.04 7.21
CA ARG A 70 11.08 7.31 7.35
C ARG A 70 10.22 7.31 8.59
N GLU A 71 10.30 8.39 9.33
CA GLU A 71 9.36 8.74 10.39
C GLU A 71 8.69 10.05 10.02
N VAL A 72 7.38 10.12 10.17
CA VAL A 72 6.59 11.31 9.86
C VAL A 72 5.48 11.49 10.90
N THR A 73 5.27 12.74 11.30
CA THR A 73 4.11 13.15 12.09
C THR A 73 3.04 13.66 11.14
N LEU A 74 1.88 13.02 11.17
CA LEU A 74 0.73 13.41 10.37
C LEU A 74 0.07 14.67 10.93
N PRO A 75 -0.69 15.43 10.12
CA PRO A 75 -1.37 16.63 10.58
C PRO A 75 -2.50 16.33 11.59
N GLN A 76 -2.88 15.08 11.72
CA GLN A 76 -3.89 14.63 12.68
C GLN A 76 -3.74 13.15 12.99
N ALA A 77 -4.30 12.72 14.11
CA ALA A 77 -4.31 11.30 14.50
C ALA A 77 -5.15 10.46 13.56
N VAL A 78 -4.73 9.22 13.39
CA VAL A 78 -5.40 8.21 12.55
C VAL A 78 -5.71 6.96 13.34
N ASN A 79 -6.62 6.13 12.80
CA ASN A 79 -6.93 4.83 13.36
C ASN A 79 -6.00 3.77 12.76
N GLY A 80 -4.92 3.46 13.46
CA GLY A 80 -3.94 2.46 13.00
C GLY A 80 -4.54 1.07 12.82
N ALA A 81 -5.48 0.66 13.67
CA ALA A 81 -6.10 -0.67 13.59
C ALA A 81 -6.95 -0.88 12.33
N LEU A 82 -7.46 0.20 11.72
CA LEU A 82 -8.23 0.18 10.48
C LEU A 82 -7.43 0.60 9.26
N THR A 83 -6.14 0.83 9.40
CA THR A 83 -5.26 1.25 8.32
C THR A 83 -4.89 0.06 7.45
N ASN A 84 -4.94 0.27 6.14
CA ASN A 84 -4.47 -0.69 5.14
C ASN A 84 -3.12 -0.25 4.59
N ALA A 85 -2.19 -1.21 4.49
CA ALA A 85 -0.88 -1.03 3.90
C ALA A 85 -0.75 -1.95 2.69
N THR A 86 -0.53 -1.38 1.52
CA THR A 86 -0.33 -2.12 0.27
C THR A 86 0.98 -1.71 -0.39
N TYR A 87 1.62 -2.66 -1.05
CA TYR A 87 2.85 -2.42 -1.78
C TYR A 87 2.76 -3.02 -3.18
N GLY A 88 3.02 -2.21 -4.17
CA GLY A 88 3.03 -2.63 -5.57
C GLY A 88 3.72 -1.60 -6.45
N ASN A 89 4.32 -2.06 -7.53
CA ASN A 89 5.08 -1.21 -8.46
C ASN A 89 6.17 -0.35 -7.77
N GLY A 90 6.76 -0.86 -6.69
CA GLY A 90 7.77 -0.14 -5.93
C GLY A 90 7.24 0.96 -5.03
N VAL A 91 5.94 1.05 -4.78
CA VAL A 91 5.33 2.09 -3.96
C VAL A 91 4.51 1.48 -2.82
N LEU A 92 4.82 1.93 -1.60
CA LEU A 92 4.02 1.66 -0.42
C LEU A 92 2.88 2.69 -0.35
N VAL A 93 1.66 2.22 -0.16
CA VAL A 93 0.48 3.08 0.05
C VAL A 93 -0.20 2.71 1.36
N LEU A 94 -0.38 3.71 2.22
CA LEU A 94 -1.14 3.60 3.46
C LEU A 94 -2.46 4.34 3.32
N SER A 95 -3.57 3.65 3.55
CA SER A 95 -4.90 4.27 3.67
C SER A 95 -5.31 4.27 5.13
N MET A 96 -5.30 5.44 5.73
CA MET A 96 -5.43 5.63 7.18
C MET A 96 -6.73 6.37 7.50
N PRO A 97 -7.74 5.69 8.04
CA PRO A 97 -8.92 6.38 8.54
C PRO A 97 -8.56 7.39 9.62
N LYS A 98 -9.12 8.59 9.53
CA LYS A 98 -8.94 9.61 10.57
C LYS A 98 -9.51 9.11 11.89
N ALA A 99 -8.82 9.42 12.99
CA ALA A 99 -9.32 9.11 14.31
C ALA A 99 -10.59 9.91 14.64
N GLU A 100 -11.58 9.25 15.19
CA GLU A 100 -12.82 9.91 15.61
C GLU A 100 -12.53 10.93 16.71
N GLY A 101 -13.11 12.12 16.59
CA GLY A 101 -12.92 13.21 17.55
C GLY A 101 -11.50 13.73 17.64
N GLY A 102 -10.63 13.45 16.67
CA GLY A 102 -9.23 13.89 16.64
C GLY A 102 -8.32 13.21 17.67
N ARG A 103 -8.80 12.18 18.35
CA ARG A 103 -8.04 11.43 19.34
C ARG A 103 -7.84 9.99 18.86
N PRO A 104 -6.62 9.43 18.93
CA PRO A 104 -6.41 8.04 18.57
C PRO A 104 -7.18 7.14 19.57
N ALA A 105 -7.72 6.04 19.03
CA ALA A 105 -8.42 5.04 19.83
C ALA A 105 -7.48 4.36 20.85
N THR A 106 -6.20 4.37 20.58
CA THR A 106 -5.15 3.83 21.45
C THR A 106 -3.86 4.63 21.27
N ASN A 107 -3.10 4.78 22.33
CA ASN A 107 -1.73 5.31 22.29
C ASN A 107 -0.69 4.20 22.07
N ALA A 108 -1.13 2.95 21.89
CA ALA A 108 -0.25 1.83 21.62
C ALA A 108 0.23 1.87 20.17
N GLU A 109 1.42 1.33 19.96
CA GLU A 109 1.95 1.10 18.61
C GLU A 109 1.13 0.02 17.90
N VAL A 110 0.64 0.34 16.72
CA VAL A 110 -0.02 -0.60 15.83
C VAL A 110 0.92 -0.95 14.70
N ARG A 111 1.29 -2.22 14.59
CA ARG A 111 2.08 -2.74 13.48
C ARG A 111 1.15 -3.20 12.38
N LEU A 112 1.45 -2.76 11.16
CA LEU A 112 0.65 -3.08 9.99
C LEU A 112 1.26 -4.26 9.22
N GLU A 113 0.39 -5.12 8.74
CA GLU A 113 0.77 -6.09 7.72
C GLU A 113 0.72 -5.43 6.34
N VAL A 114 1.84 -5.48 5.62
CA VAL A 114 1.93 -4.96 4.26
C VAL A 114 1.57 -6.08 3.29
N ILE A 115 0.55 -5.87 2.49
CA ILE A 115 0.07 -6.82 1.49
C ILE A 115 0.41 -6.36 0.08
N ALA A 116 0.54 -7.30 -0.85
CA ALA A 116 0.75 -6.98 -2.25
C ALA A 116 -0.46 -6.24 -2.82
N ALA A 117 -0.20 -5.11 -3.50
CA ALA A 117 -1.24 -4.41 -4.23
C ALA A 117 -1.72 -5.26 -5.41
N THR A 118 -3.03 -5.39 -5.55
CA THR A 118 -3.62 -6.02 -6.73
C THR A 118 -3.48 -5.10 -7.94
N ARG A 119 -3.45 -5.68 -9.14
CA ARG A 119 -3.41 -4.91 -10.38
C ARG A 119 -4.54 -3.87 -10.41
N GLY A 120 -4.19 -2.61 -10.61
CA GLY A 120 -5.12 -1.50 -10.68
C GLY A 120 -5.01 -0.47 -9.57
N ALA A 121 -4.23 -0.72 -8.52
CA ALA A 121 -3.92 0.31 -7.54
C ALA A 121 -3.03 1.39 -8.20
N ARG A 122 -3.59 2.53 -8.52
CA ARG A 122 -2.85 3.68 -9.05
C ARG A 122 -2.40 4.54 -7.89
N VAL A 123 -1.14 4.97 -7.93
CA VAL A 123 -0.65 5.99 -7.00
C VAL A 123 -1.48 7.25 -7.16
N GLY A 124 -2.03 7.74 -6.07
CA GLY A 124 -2.87 8.94 -6.08
C GLY A 124 -4.37 8.71 -6.32
N HIS A 125 -4.80 7.48 -6.44
CA HIS A 125 -6.22 7.18 -6.39
C HIS A 125 -6.70 7.33 -4.95
N THR A 126 -7.46 8.41 -4.69
CA THR A 126 -8.08 8.63 -3.39
C THR A 126 -9.16 7.58 -3.19
N GLY A 127 -8.77 6.57 -2.44
CA GLY A 127 -9.46 5.38 -2.08
C GLY A 127 -10.97 5.43 -1.99
N ARG A 128 -11.58 4.85 -2.95
CA ARG A 128 -12.61 3.88 -2.59
C ARG A 128 -11.84 2.63 -2.16
N ASN A 129 -12.18 2.07 -1.01
CA ASN A 129 -11.74 0.75 -0.64
C ASN A 129 -11.98 -0.18 -1.83
N ILE A 130 -10.96 -0.38 -2.64
CA ILE A 130 -11.00 -1.44 -3.63
C ILE A 130 -10.80 -2.69 -2.79
N ARG A 131 -11.91 -3.26 -2.32
CA ARG A 131 -11.87 -4.64 -1.85
C ARG A 131 -11.21 -5.42 -2.97
N PRO A 132 -10.16 -6.18 -2.67
CA PRO A 132 -9.61 -7.05 -3.68
C PRO A 132 -10.75 -7.94 -4.18
N THR A 133 -11.21 -7.67 -5.38
CA THR A 133 -12.14 -8.56 -6.06
C THR A 133 -11.35 -9.84 -6.26
N THR A 134 -11.62 -10.84 -5.45
CA THR A 134 -10.96 -12.12 -5.60
C THR A 134 -11.22 -12.59 -7.03
N THR A 135 -10.21 -13.12 -7.66
CA THR A 135 -10.25 -13.65 -9.05
C THR A 135 -11.46 -14.57 -9.26
N THR A 136 -11.98 -15.15 -8.18
CA THR A 136 -13.15 -16.01 -8.14
C THR A 136 -14.46 -15.26 -8.40
N GLU A 137 -14.61 -14.03 -7.89
CA GLU A 137 -15.82 -13.23 -8.14
C GLU A 137 -15.86 -12.69 -9.57
N HIS A 138 -14.71 -12.35 -10.12
CA HIS A 138 -14.62 -11.91 -11.51
C HIS A 138 -14.97 -13.04 -12.50
N ARG A 139 -14.54 -14.28 -12.22
CA ARG A 139 -14.94 -15.44 -13.02
C ARG A 139 -16.42 -15.77 -12.89
N ARG A 140 -17.01 -15.53 -11.73
CA ARG A 140 -18.45 -15.78 -11.51
C ARG A 140 -19.32 -14.76 -12.23
N ALA A 141 -18.94 -13.50 -12.22
CA ALA A 141 -19.63 -12.43 -12.96
C ALA A 141 -19.53 -12.64 -14.48
N GLN A 142 -18.39 -13.07 -14.99
CA GLN A 142 -18.22 -13.37 -16.42
C GLN A 142 -19.03 -14.62 -16.86
N ARG A 143 -19.17 -15.64 -16.02
CA ARG A 143 -19.99 -16.81 -16.31
C ARG A 143 -21.49 -16.50 -16.29
N GLN A 144 -21.95 -15.60 -15.45
CA GLN A 144 -23.34 -15.16 -15.40
C GLN A 144 -23.69 -14.29 -16.62
N ALA A 145 -22.75 -13.46 -17.09
CA ALA A 145 -22.92 -12.65 -18.30
C ALA A 145 -22.90 -13.49 -19.60
N ALA A 146 -22.16 -14.59 -19.61
CA ALA A 146 -22.07 -15.50 -20.76
C ALA A 146 -23.21 -16.54 -20.83
N GLY A 147 -23.95 -16.75 -19.74
CA GLY A 147 -25.02 -17.76 -19.63
C GLY A 147 -26.42 -17.26 -20.07
N GLY A 148 -26.55 -15.98 -20.41
CA GLY A 148 -27.86 -15.36 -20.75
C GLY A 148 -28.30 -15.42 -22.21
N GLY A 149 -27.67 -16.19 -23.03
CA GLY A 149 -27.94 -16.19 -24.47
C GLY A 149 -28.19 -17.54 -25.14
N ARG A 150 -29.17 -18.30 -24.65
CA ARG A 150 -29.77 -19.38 -25.43
C ARG A 150 -31.17 -19.68 -24.92
N ASP A 151 -32.15 -19.09 -25.56
CA ASP A 151 -33.39 -19.75 -25.92
C ASP A 151 -34.22 -18.82 -26.77
N THR A 152 -34.25 -19.07 -28.05
CA THR A 152 -35.46 -18.95 -28.90
C THR A 152 -35.11 -19.52 -30.28
N ALA A 153 -35.12 -20.84 -30.38
CA ALA A 153 -35.39 -21.46 -31.65
C ALA A 153 -36.90 -21.84 -31.66
N GLY A 154 -37.72 -20.90 -32.07
CA GLY A 154 -39.12 -21.16 -32.35
C GLY A 154 -39.22 -22.07 -33.57
N ARG A 155 -39.81 -23.22 -33.35
CA ARG A 155 -40.41 -23.98 -34.42
C ARG A 155 -41.71 -23.33 -34.81
N GLY A 156 -41.80 -22.77 -36.03
CA GLY A 156 -43.03 -22.47 -36.70
C GLY A 156 -43.20 -23.44 -37.89
N ARG A 157 -44.26 -24.14 -37.91
CA ARG A 157 -44.81 -24.73 -39.09
C ARG A 157 -45.61 -23.70 -39.83
#